data_7e63a6957392bd0ec30cf27f765ef3a2
#
_entry.id   7e63a6957392bd0ec30cf27f765ef3a2
#
_cell.length_a   1.000
_cell.length_b   1.000
_cell.length_c   1.000
_cell.angle_alpha   90.00
_cell.angle_beta   90.00
_cell.angle_gamma   90.00
#
_symmetry.space_group_name_H-M   'P 1'
#
loop_
_entity.id
_entity.type
_entity.pdbx_description
1 polymer ?
#
loop_
_entity_poly.entity_id
_entity_poly.type
_entity_poly.pdbx_seq_one_letter_code
_entity_poly.pdbx_strand_id
1 'polypeptide(L)'
;MLILGISAFYHDSAACLVCDGKIIAAAQQERFSRIKHDASFPTQAIDYCLSVAGAGRLDLDYVAFYDKPHLKFERILKTYLDYAPYGYQTFKDAMLIWRESKFLIKRKLQEEFRGKTKFLFPEHHESHAMSAFYPSPFSSAAILTIDGVGEYATTTLSQGKGDRIEILSQINFPHSLGLLYSTFTSYIGFKVNSGEYKVMG
;
A
#
# COMPACT_ATOMS: atom_id res chain seq x y z
N MET A 1 -13.51 -15.92 -10.58
CA MET A 1 -13.33 -15.10 -9.35
C MET A 1 -12.73 -13.76 -9.75
N LEU A 2 -13.43 -12.68 -9.43
CA LEU A 2 -13.05 -11.33 -9.83
C LEU A 2 -12.59 -10.53 -8.58
N ILE A 3 -11.33 -10.07 -8.58
CA ILE A 3 -10.70 -9.39 -7.45
C ILE A 3 -10.20 -8.03 -7.90
N LEU A 4 -10.58 -6.97 -7.17
CA LEU A 4 -10.07 -5.62 -7.38
C LEU A 4 -9.08 -5.26 -6.28
N GLY A 5 -7.83 -5.02 -6.64
CA GLY A 5 -6.81 -4.44 -5.76
C GLY A 5 -6.83 -2.91 -5.82
N ILE A 6 -6.73 -2.25 -4.67
CA ILE A 6 -6.76 -0.79 -4.54
C ILE A 6 -5.60 -0.31 -3.68
N SER A 7 -4.87 0.70 -4.19
CA SER A 7 -3.94 1.54 -3.44
C SER A 7 -4.47 2.97 -3.41
N ALA A 8 -4.55 3.61 -2.24
CA ALA A 8 -5.07 4.97 -2.10
C ALA A 8 -4.62 5.65 -0.80
N PHE A 9 -4.74 6.98 -0.73
CA PHE A 9 -4.58 7.83 0.45
C PHE A 9 -3.15 7.98 0.99
N TYR A 10 -2.15 7.71 0.15
CA TYR A 10 -0.75 8.00 0.47
C TYR A 10 -0.08 8.73 -0.70
N HIS A 11 0.26 8.04 -1.77
CA HIS A 11 0.70 8.58 -3.05
C HIS A 11 0.37 7.56 -4.14
N ASP A 12 0.37 7.99 -5.42
CA ASP A 12 0.26 7.11 -6.58
C ASP A 12 -0.91 6.12 -6.48
N SER A 13 -2.11 6.64 -6.16
CA SER A 13 -3.31 5.80 -6.08
C SER A 13 -3.55 5.03 -7.36
N ALA A 14 -3.94 3.76 -7.24
CA ALA A 14 -4.05 2.85 -8.35
C ALA A 14 -5.13 1.79 -8.12
N ALA A 15 -5.57 1.17 -9.20
CA ALA A 15 -6.41 -0.01 -9.19
C ALA A 15 -5.87 -1.09 -10.12
N CYS A 16 -6.07 -2.36 -9.74
CA CYS A 16 -5.72 -3.52 -10.54
C CYS A 16 -6.85 -4.56 -10.45
N LEU A 17 -7.34 -5.03 -11.58
CA LEU A 17 -8.37 -6.05 -11.66
C LEU A 17 -7.75 -7.39 -12.08
N VAL A 18 -8.01 -8.40 -11.27
CA VAL A 18 -7.56 -9.79 -11.48
C VAL A 18 -8.77 -10.69 -11.65
N CYS A 19 -8.78 -11.51 -12.69
CA CYS A 19 -9.79 -12.53 -12.96
C CYS A 19 -9.12 -13.90 -13.05
N ASP A 20 -9.50 -14.83 -12.16
CA ASP A 20 -9.00 -16.20 -12.15
C ASP A 20 -7.46 -16.29 -12.24
N GLY A 21 -6.76 -15.46 -11.45
CA GLY A 21 -5.31 -15.40 -11.36
C GLY A 21 -4.63 -14.62 -12.50
N LYS A 22 -5.38 -14.05 -13.44
CA LYS A 22 -4.83 -13.22 -14.55
C LYS A 22 -5.11 -11.75 -14.32
N ILE A 23 -4.11 -10.91 -14.46
CA ILE A 23 -4.27 -9.46 -14.47
C ILE A 23 -5.00 -9.07 -15.75
N ILE A 24 -6.19 -8.49 -15.62
CA ILE A 24 -7.03 -8.03 -16.72
C ILE A 24 -6.70 -6.60 -17.11
N ALA A 25 -6.58 -5.72 -16.08
CA ALA A 25 -6.23 -4.32 -16.27
C ALA A 25 -5.61 -3.77 -14.99
N ALA A 26 -4.72 -2.79 -15.14
CA ALA A 26 -4.18 -2.01 -14.04
C ALA A 26 -3.95 -0.57 -14.49
N ALA A 27 -4.23 0.40 -13.61
CA ALA A 27 -4.05 1.82 -13.92
C ALA A 27 -3.79 2.64 -12.64
N GLN A 28 -2.97 3.68 -12.79
CA GLN A 28 -2.82 4.72 -11.76
C GLN A 28 -3.86 5.82 -11.98
N GLN A 29 -4.36 6.39 -10.89
CA GLN A 29 -5.35 7.48 -10.91
C GLN A 29 -4.80 8.73 -11.63
N GLU A 30 -3.52 9.02 -11.48
CA GLU A 30 -2.87 10.17 -12.12
C GLU A 30 -2.96 10.16 -13.66
N ARG A 31 -3.15 8.98 -14.30
CA ARG A 31 -3.33 8.87 -15.75
C ARG A 31 -4.60 9.55 -16.22
N PHE A 32 -5.59 9.61 -15.34
CA PHE A 32 -6.91 10.20 -15.61
C PHE A 32 -7.03 11.60 -15.03
N SER A 33 -6.66 11.78 -13.75
CA SER A 33 -6.75 13.08 -13.06
C SER A 33 -5.71 14.11 -13.54
N ARG A 34 -4.61 13.66 -14.15
CA ARG A 34 -3.44 14.47 -14.54
C ARG A 34 -2.76 15.18 -13.37
N ILE A 35 -3.01 14.72 -12.15
CA ILE A 35 -2.34 15.18 -10.94
C ILE A 35 -1.22 14.20 -10.61
N LYS A 36 0.03 14.68 -10.65
CA LYS A 36 1.19 13.83 -10.32
C LYS A 36 1.15 13.39 -8.86
N HIS A 37 1.40 12.09 -8.61
CA HIS A 37 1.33 11.46 -7.29
C HIS A 37 -0.06 11.58 -6.63
N ASP A 38 -1.14 11.56 -7.43
CA ASP A 38 -2.51 11.65 -6.94
C ASP A 38 -2.77 10.60 -5.85
N ALA A 39 -3.11 11.09 -4.64
CA ALA A 39 -3.39 10.26 -3.47
C ALA A 39 -4.89 10.04 -3.24
N SER A 40 -5.75 10.59 -4.10
CA SER A 40 -7.21 10.47 -3.97
C SER A 40 -7.68 9.02 -4.12
N PHE A 41 -8.94 8.75 -3.78
CA PHE A 41 -9.54 7.45 -4.06
C PHE A 41 -9.57 7.21 -5.59
N PRO A 42 -9.08 6.07 -6.11
CA PRO A 42 -8.82 5.89 -7.54
C PRO A 42 -10.07 5.52 -8.36
N THR A 43 -11.10 6.36 -8.29
CA THR A 43 -12.40 6.09 -8.93
C THR A 43 -12.27 5.86 -10.43
N GLN A 44 -11.52 6.73 -11.14
CA GLN A 44 -11.37 6.62 -12.59
C GLN A 44 -10.53 5.40 -12.99
N ALA A 45 -9.49 5.06 -12.20
CA ALA A 45 -8.70 3.85 -12.43
C ALA A 45 -9.54 2.59 -12.21
N ILE A 46 -10.43 2.58 -11.20
CA ILE A 46 -11.38 1.48 -10.94
C ILE A 46 -12.35 1.35 -12.12
N ASP A 47 -12.96 2.45 -12.55
CA ASP A 47 -13.92 2.44 -13.67
C ASP A 47 -13.28 1.94 -14.96
N TYR A 48 -12.03 2.36 -15.22
CA TYR A 48 -11.26 1.84 -16.35
C TYR A 48 -11.04 0.33 -16.24
N CYS A 49 -10.55 -0.17 -15.11
CA CYS A 49 -10.29 -1.59 -14.92
C CYS A 49 -11.56 -2.44 -15.10
N LEU A 50 -12.68 -1.98 -14.55
CA LEU A 50 -13.97 -2.66 -14.68
C LEU A 50 -14.49 -2.62 -16.13
N SER A 51 -14.34 -1.49 -16.82
CA SER A 51 -14.79 -1.35 -18.23
C SER A 51 -14.04 -2.30 -19.17
N VAL A 52 -12.72 -2.49 -18.95
CA VAL A 52 -11.91 -3.44 -19.74
C VAL A 52 -12.42 -4.87 -19.59
N ALA A 53 -12.91 -5.24 -18.41
CA ALA A 53 -13.48 -6.56 -18.14
C ALA A 53 -14.96 -6.70 -18.54
N GLY A 54 -15.64 -5.61 -18.91
CA GLY A 54 -17.09 -5.60 -19.12
C GLY A 54 -17.87 -5.91 -17.83
N ALA A 55 -17.31 -5.59 -16.66
CA ALA A 55 -17.86 -5.90 -15.35
C ALA A 55 -18.28 -4.64 -14.59
N GLY A 56 -19.21 -4.80 -13.66
CA GLY A 56 -19.62 -3.76 -12.72
C GLY A 56 -19.08 -3.99 -11.31
N ARG A 57 -19.26 -2.98 -10.43
CA ARG A 57 -18.84 -3.07 -9.01
C ARG A 57 -19.54 -4.22 -8.27
N LEU A 58 -20.75 -4.60 -8.67
CA LEU A 58 -21.51 -5.69 -8.05
C LEU A 58 -21.05 -7.09 -8.45
N ASP A 59 -20.24 -7.20 -9.50
CA ASP A 59 -19.69 -8.47 -9.99
C ASP A 59 -18.41 -8.88 -9.27
N LEU A 60 -17.88 -8.00 -8.41
CA LEU A 60 -16.65 -8.26 -7.65
C LEU A 60 -16.89 -9.24 -6.51
N ASP A 61 -16.10 -10.31 -6.48
CA ASP A 61 -16.04 -11.24 -5.35
C ASP A 61 -15.28 -10.64 -4.17
N TYR A 62 -14.16 -9.99 -4.45
CA TYR A 62 -13.28 -9.39 -3.45
C TYR A 62 -12.78 -8.01 -3.85
N VAL A 63 -12.60 -7.16 -2.84
CA VAL A 63 -11.80 -5.93 -2.93
C VAL A 63 -10.67 -6.02 -1.91
N ALA A 64 -9.44 -5.91 -2.37
CA ALA A 64 -8.24 -5.94 -1.55
C ALA A 64 -7.64 -4.54 -1.43
N PHE A 65 -7.40 -4.08 -0.20
CA PHE A 65 -6.69 -2.86 0.11
C PHE A 65 -5.29 -3.21 0.62
N TYR A 66 -4.27 -2.50 0.17
CA TYR A 66 -2.85 -2.89 0.26
C TYR A 66 -2.24 -2.92 1.66
N ASP A 67 -2.93 -2.47 2.71
CA ASP A 67 -2.41 -2.45 4.08
C ASP A 67 -3.51 -2.62 5.16
N LYS A 68 -3.08 -2.74 6.43
CA LYS A 68 -3.95 -2.80 7.62
C LYS A 68 -3.91 -1.45 8.35
N PRO A 69 -4.80 -0.49 8.07
CA PRO A 69 -4.73 0.85 8.65
C PRO A 69 -4.69 0.87 10.18
N HIS A 70 -5.41 -0.02 10.85
CA HIS A 70 -5.46 -0.08 12.32
C HIS A 70 -4.09 -0.39 12.95
N LEU A 71 -3.28 -1.25 12.34
CA LEU A 71 -1.93 -1.55 12.82
C LEU A 71 -0.98 -0.36 12.63
N LYS A 72 -1.13 0.40 11.54
CA LYS A 72 -0.40 1.66 11.34
C LYS A 72 -0.74 2.68 12.42
N PHE A 73 -2.02 2.81 12.75
CA PHE A 73 -2.46 3.69 13.84
C PHE A 73 -1.86 3.27 15.19
N GLU A 74 -1.93 1.97 15.51
CA GLU A 74 -1.35 1.42 16.73
C GLU A 74 0.14 1.75 16.85
N ARG A 75 0.92 1.57 15.77
CA ARG A 75 2.33 1.94 15.74
C ARG A 75 2.54 3.44 16.03
N ILE A 76 1.77 4.33 15.40
CA ILE A 76 1.91 5.78 15.60
C ILE A 76 1.62 6.15 17.06
N LEU A 77 0.55 5.58 17.63
CA LEU A 77 0.19 5.80 19.03
C LEU A 77 1.27 5.27 19.98
N LYS A 78 1.73 4.04 19.78
CA LYS A 78 2.79 3.44 20.57
C LYS A 78 4.09 4.24 20.49
N THR A 79 4.52 4.62 19.30
CA THR A 79 5.70 5.46 19.10
C THR A 79 5.59 6.76 19.88
N TYR A 80 4.44 7.43 19.87
CA TYR A 80 4.25 8.64 20.64
C TYR A 80 4.33 8.37 22.16
N LEU A 81 3.68 7.33 22.65
CA LEU A 81 3.71 6.98 24.08
C LEU A 81 5.13 6.64 24.58
N ASP A 82 5.93 5.98 23.75
CA ASP A 82 7.31 5.60 24.08
C ASP A 82 8.25 6.82 24.19
N TYR A 83 7.94 7.92 23.49
CA TYR A 83 8.79 9.11 23.42
C TYR A 83 8.16 10.37 24.03
N ALA A 84 6.95 10.28 24.59
CA ALA A 84 6.27 11.45 25.16
C ALA A 84 7.12 12.14 26.26
N PRO A 85 7.09 13.47 26.34
CA PRO A 85 6.28 14.42 25.57
C PRO A 85 6.91 14.82 24.21
N TYR A 86 8.06 14.26 23.85
CA TYR A 86 8.71 14.59 22.58
C TYR A 86 7.86 14.14 21.39
N GLY A 87 7.87 14.92 20.32
CA GLY A 87 7.12 14.60 19.11
C GLY A 87 5.61 14.87 19.17
N TYR A 88 5.11 15.58 20.20
CA TYR A 88 3.68 15.89 20.33
C TYR A 88 3.08 16.57 19.10
N GLN A 89 3.78 17.55 18.50
CA GLN A 89 3.27 18.24 17.31
C GLN A 89 3.16 17.27 16.13
N THR A 90 4.18 16.47 15.88
CA THR A 90 4.17 15.46 14.81
C THR A 90 3.05 14.42 15.01
N PHE A 91 2.83 14.00 16.26
CA PHE A 91 1.73 13.10 16.61
C PHE A 91 0.36 13.75 16.36
N LYS A 92 0.18 15.01 16.78
CA LYS A 92 -1.06 15.76 16.56
C LYS A 92 -1.37 15.89 15.06
N ASP A 93 -0.38 16.25 14.26
CA ASP A 93 -0.54 16.40 12.80
C ASP A 93 -0.87 15.05 12.14
N ALA A 94 -0.20 13.97 12.57
CA ALA A 94 -0.54 12.62 12.14
C ALA A 94 -1.99 12.24 12.49
N MET A 95 -2.46 12.56 13.69
CA MET A 95 -3.83 12.27 14.13
C MET A 95 -4.89 13.01 13.31
N LEU A 96 -4.63 14.24 12.89
CA LEU A 96 -5.54 14.99 12.02
C LEU A 96 -5.69 14.30 10.66
N ILE A 97 -4.57 13.91 10.05
CA ILE A 97 -4.56 13.19 8.77
C ILE A 97 -5.30 11.83 8.91
N TRP A 98 -5.06 11.11 10.00
CA TRP A 98 -5.70 9.83 10.24
C TRP A 98 -7.21 9.93 10.39
N ARG A 99 -7.69 10.94 11.13
CA ARG A 99 -9.11 11.19 11.32
C ARG A 99 -9.84 11.43 10.00
N GLU A 100 -9.21 12.15 9.08
CA GLU A 100 -9.85 12.56 7.82
C GLU A 100 -9.84 11.50 6.73
N SER A 101 -8.84 10.61 6.71
CA SER A 101 -8.64 9.72 5.57
C SER A 101 -8.65 8.22 5.90
N LYS A 102 -8.00 7.79 6.97
CA LYS A 102 -7.66 6.37 7.13
C LYS A 102 -8.58 5.57 8.03
N PHE A 103 -9.20 6.16 9.05
CA PHE A 103 -10.21 5.49 9.88
C PHE A 103 -11.44 5.08 9.08
N LEU A 104 -11.73 5.80 8.01
CA LEU A 104 -12.95 5.61 7.22
C LEU A 104 -12.76 4.70 5.99
N ILE A 105 -11.56 4.15 5.78
CA ILE A 105 -11.28 3.32 4.58
C ILE A 105 -12.30 2.18 4.44
N LYS A 106 -12.49 1.39 5.49
CA LYS A 106 -13.44 0.26 5.46
C LYS A 106 -14.85 0.73 5.13
N ARG A 107 -15.28 1.83 5.77
CA ARG A 107 -16.60 2.42 5.51
C ARG A 107 -16.69 2.93 4.07
N LYS A 108 -15.68 3.63 3.58
CA LYS A 108 -15.64 4.13 2.20
C LYS A 108 -15.68 2.99 1.18
N LEU A 109 -14.94 1.91 1.41
CA LEU A 109 -15.01 0.73 0.56
C LEU A 109 -16.42 0.10 0.60
N GLN A 110 -17.06 0.02 1.77
CA GLN A 110 -18.41 -0.50 1.90
C GLN A 110 -19.48 0.39 1.23
N GLU A 111 -19.29 1.70 1.24
CA GLU A 111 -20.16 2.65 0.54
C GLU A 111 -19.99 2.57 -0.98
N GLU A 112 -18.77 2.39 -1.46
CA GLU A 112 -18.41 2.32 -2.88
C GLU A 112 -18.74 0.96 -3.52
N PHE A 113 -18.51 -0.13 -2.77
CA PHE A 113 -18.72 -1.51 -3.24
C PHE A 113 -19.83 -2.17 -2.41
N ARG A 114 -21.07 -1.90 -2.82
CA ARG A 114 -22.25 -2.48 -2.17
C ARG A 114 -22.47 -3.93 -2.63
N GLY A 115 -23.16 -4.72 -1.81
CA GLY A 115 -23.57 -6.07 -2.19
C GLY A 115 -22.82 -7.17 -1.41
N LYS A 116 -22.44 -8.25 -2.12
CA LYS A 116 -21.81 -9.44 -1.53
C LYS A 116 -20.27 -9.39 -1.50
N THR A 117 -19.68 -8.29 -1.94
CA THR A 117 -18.23 -8.12 -2.05
C THR A 117 -17.55 -8.26 -0.69
N LYS A 118 -16.52 -9.09 -0.61
CA LYS A 118 -15.70 -9.27 0.59
C LYS A 118 -14.48 -8.37 0.54
N PHE A 119 -14.06 -7.83 1.70
CA PHE A 119 -12.91 -6.94 1.81
C PHE A 119 -11.73 -7.64 2.46
N LEU A 120 -10.55 -7.52 1.84
CA LEU A 120 -9.29 -8.07 2.30
C LEU A 120 -8.31 -6.95 2.60
N PHE A 121 -7.57 -7.10 3.69
CA PHE A 121 -6.54 -6.15 4.14
C PHE A 121 -5.28 -6.96 4.49
N PRO A 122 -4.43 -7.31 3.51
CA PRO A 122 -3.13 -7.91 3.79
C PRO A 122 -2.22 -6.90 4.49
N GLU A 123 -1.12 -7.37 5.08
CA GLU A 123 -0.08 -6.49 5.59
C GLU A 123 0.70 -5.84 4.46
N HIS A 124 1.24 -4.66 4.71
CA HIS A 124 1.93 -3.84 3.71
C HIS A 124 3.09 -4.60 3.03
N HIS A 125 3.97 -5.19 3.83
CA HIS A 125 5.10 -5.97 3.29
C HIS A 125 4.68 -7.30 2.67
N GLU A 126 3.57 -7.88 3.11
CA GLU A 126 2.94 -9.02 2.46
C GLU A 126 2.43 -8.63 1.06
N SER A 127 1.78 -7.46 0.94
CA SER A 127 1.35 -6.92 -0.35
C SER A 127 2.53 -6.68 -1.30
N HIS A 128 3.64 -6.13 -0.82
CA HIS A 128 4.86 -5.98 -1.60
C HIS A 128 5.41 -7.33 -2.07
N ALA A 129 5.54 -8.31 -1.18
CA ALA A 129 6.04 -9.64 -1.51
C ALA A 129 5.17 -10.35 -2.55
N MET A 130 3.83 -10.28 -2.38
CA MET A 130 2.86 -10.84 -3.33
C MET A 130 2.95 -10.19 -4.71
N SER A 131 3.09 -8.87 -4.76
CA SER A 131 3.15 -8.13 -6.02
C SER A 131 4.39 -8.45 -6.85
N ALA A 132 5.48 -8.88 -6.20
CA ALA A 132 6.71 -9.29 -6.88
C ALA A 132 6.69 -10.77 -7.26
N PHE A 133 6.27 -11.65 -6.34
CA PHE A 133 6.40 -13.09 -6.50
C PHE A 133 5.36 -13.72 -7.44
N TYR A 134 4.07 -13.44 -7.24
CA TYR A 134 3.03 -14.12 -8.01
C TYR A 134 3.02 -13.82 -9.51
N PRO A 135 3.34 -12.59 -10.00
CA PRO A 135 3.48 -12.37 -11.43
C PRO A 135 4.84 -12.80 -11.99
N SER A 136 5.79 -13.22 -11.14
CA SER A 136 7.11 -13.67 -11.58
C SER A 136 7.05 -15.08 -12.19
N PRO A 137 8.06 -15.48 -12.99
CA PRO A 137 8.14 -16.83 -13.55
C PRO A 137 8.66 -17.87 -12.55
N PHE A 138 8.98 -17.49 -11.31
CA PHE A 138 9.61 -18.37 -10.34
C PHE A 138 8.59 -19.21 -9.56
N SER A 139 8.78 -20.52 -9.52
CA SER A 139 8.02 -21.41 -8.63
C SER A 139 8.53 -21.39 -7.19
N SER A 140 9.76 -20.93 -6.97
CA SER A 140 10.37 -20.73 -5.66
C SER A 140 11.39 -19.60 -5.75
N ALA A 141 11.37 -18.68 -4.77
CA ALA A 141 12.29 -17.54 -4.72
C ALA A 141 12.47 -17.04 -3.28
N ALA A 142 13.64 -16.43 -3.02
CA ALA A 142 13.80 -15.50 -1.92
C ALA A 142 13.19 -14.15 -2.33
N ILE A 143 12.45 -13.53 -1.41
CA ILE A 143 11.77 -12.25 -1.65
C ILE A 143 12.26 -11.26 -0.60
N LEU A 144 12.87 -10.18 -1.04
CA LEU A 144 13.31 -9.07 -0.20
C LEU A 144 12.38 -7.87 -0.44
N THR A 145 11.79 -7.34 0.61
CA THR A 145 11.03 -6.08 0.55
C THR A 145 11.72 -5.04 1.43
N ILE A 146 11.92 -3.84 0.90
CA ILE A 146 12.53 -2.70 1.60
C ILE A 146 11.62 -1.49 1.39
N ASP A 147 11.19 -0.86 2.49
CA ASP A 147 10.32 0.30 2.45
C ASP A 147 10.70 1.31 3.53
N GLY A 148 10.09 2.49 3.52
CA GLY A 148 10.19 3.46 4.60
C GLY A 148 9.62 2.89 5.89
N VAL A 149 8.33 2.58 5.89
CA VAL A 149 7.64 1.87 6.96
C VAL A 149 6.26 1.37 6.53
N GLY A 150 5.99 0.10 6.72
CA GLY A 150 4.66 -0.50 6.61
C GLY A 150 3.83 -0.27 7.88
N GLU A 151 3.24 -1.34 8.42
CA GLU A 151 2.62 -1.26 9.76
C GLU A 151 3.68 -1.14 10.84
N TYR A 152 4.53 -2.15 10.97
CA TYR A 152 5.71 -2.20 11.83
C TYR A 152 6.97 -2.54 11.04
N ALA A 153 6.88 -3.52 10.14
CA ALA A 153 7.98 -3.92 9.30
C ALA A 153 8.43 -2.79 8.37
N THR A 154 9.73 -2.68 8.17
CA THR A 154 10.41 -1.75 7.27
C THR A 154 11.20 -2.50 6.20
N THR A 155 11.58 -3.74 6.51
CA THR A 155 12.26 -4.67 5.60
C THR A 155 11.80 -6.08 5.96
N THR A 156 11.51 -6.91 4.97
CA THR A 156 11.25 -8.34 5.20
C THR A 156 12.06 -9.20 4.25
N LEU A 157 12.52 -10.33 4.76
CA LEU A 157 13.04 -11.44 3.97
C LEU A 157 12.02 -12.56 4.02
N SER A 158 11.54 -12.99 2.86
CA SER A 158 10.50 -13.99 2.74
C SER A 158 10.93 -15.09 1.76
N GLN A 159 10.32 -16.27 1.88
CA GLN A 159 10.40 -17.35 0.92
C GLN A 159 9.07 -17.50 0.21
N GLY A 160 9.08 -17.41 -1.11
CA GLY A 160 7.95 -17.79 -1.96
C GLY A 160 8.12 -19.22 -2.46
N LYS A 161 7.05 -20.05 -2.39
CA LYS A 161 7.05 -21.41 -2.94
C LYS A 161 5.63 -21.78 -3.37
N GLY A 162 5.42 -21.96 -4.69
CA GLY A 162 4.11 -22.21 -5.27
C GLY A 162 3.13 -21.08 -4.99
N ASP A 163 2.10 -21.35 -4.22
CA ASP A 163 1.05 -20.39 -3.83
C ASP A 163 1.23 -19.80 -2.42
N ARG A 164 2.39 -20.03 -1.79
CA ARG A 164 2.67 -19.61 -0.40
C ARG A 164 3.85 -18.65 -0.34
N ILE A 165 3.72 -17.66 0.53
CA ILE A 165 4.80 -16.77 0.93
C ILE A 165 4.92 -16.87 2.45
N GLU A 166 6.14 -17.09 2.93
CA GLU A 166 6.47 -17.16 4.35
C GLU A 166 7.50 -16.09 4.67
N ILE A 167 7.20 -15.23 5.65
CA ILE A 167 8.15 -14.24 6.16
C ILE A 167 9.11 -14.94 7.12
N LEU A 168 10.38 -14.97 6.77
CA LEU A 168 11.44 -15.61 7.55
C LEU A 168 12.05 -14.70 8.60
N SER A 169 12.21 -13.42 8.25
CA SER A 169 12.74 -12.40 9.15
C SER A 169 12.29 -11.01 8.73
N GLN A 170 12.32 -10.07 9.68
CA GLN A 170 11.97 -8.68 9.41
C GLN A 170 12.76 -7.70 10.28
N ILE A 171 12.95 -6.50 9.75
CA ILE A 171 13.40 -5.33 10.51
C ILE A 171 12.15 -4.48 10.77
N ASN A 172 12.01 -4.01 12.01
CA ASN A 172 10.88 -3.20 12.43
C ASN A 172 11.28 -1.73 12.68
N PHE A 173 10.30 -0.84 12.53
CA PHE A 173 10.42 0.54 12.96
C PHE A 173 10.84 0.62 14.45
N PRO A 174 11.78 1.52 14.84
CA PRO A 174 12.28 2.66 14.07
C PRO A 174 13.45 2.35 13.13
N HIS A 175 13.97 1.14 13.07
CA HIS A 175 15.07 0.79 12.18
C HIS A 175 14.53 0.61 10.75
N SER A 176 15.06 1.41 9.81
CA SER A 176 14.60 1.37 8.42
C SER A 176 15.69 1.78 7.45
N LEU A 177 15.97 0.92 6.49
CA LEU A 177 16.85 1.21 5.36
C LEU A 177 16.22 2.26 4.43
N GLY A 178 14.91 2.17 4.20
CA GLY A 178 14.20 3.14 3.38
C GLY A 178 14.22 4.55 3.98
N LEU A 179 13.95 4.69 5.30
CA LEU A 179 14.04 5.99 5.97
C LEU A 179 15.48 6.51 6.02
N LEU A 180 16.49 5.65 6.17
CA LEU A 180 17.88 6.04 6.07
C LEU A 180 18.17 6.66 4.69
N TYR A 181 17.72 5.99 3.61
CA TYR A 181 17.87 6.48 2.25
C TYR A 181 17.16 7.82 2.04
N SER A 182 15.92 7.95 2.52
CA SER A 182 15.17 9.22 2.47
C SER A 182 15.85 10.35 3.27
N THR A 183 16.49 10.03 4.39
CA THR A 183 17.26 11.00 5.17
C THR A 183 18.43 11.57 4.36
N PHE A 184 19.21 10.71 3.72
CA PHE A 184 20.27 11.16 2.82
C PHE A 184 19.74 11.94 1.63
N THR A 185 18.63 11.51 1.03
CA THR A 185 17.96 12.23 -0.06
C THR A 185 17.63 13.67 0.37
N SER A 186 17.05 13.84 1.54
CA SER A 186 16.74 15.15 2.10
C SER A 186 18.01 15.96 2.43
N TYR A 187 19.03 15.32 3.01
CA TYR A 187 20.27 15.98 3.40
C TYR A 187 21.01 16.62 2.21
N ILE A 188 21.02 15.95 1.06
CA ILE A 188 21.64 16.47 -0.17
C ILE A 188 20.71 17.40 -0.97
N GLY A 189 19.53 17.77 -0.41
CA GLY A 189 18.64 18.79 -0.95
C GLY A 189 17.60 18.31 -1.95
N PHE A 190 17.40 17.00 -2.13
CA PHE A 190 16.32 16.48 -2.97
C PHE A 190 15.03 16.25 -2.17
N LYS A 191 13.91 16.30 -2.88
CA LYS A 191 12.59 16.06 -2.30
C LYS A 191 12.39 14.58 -2.01
N VAL A 192 12.13 14.23 -0.75
CA VAL A 192 11.77 12.88 -0.31
C VAL A 192 10.48 12.39 -1.00
N ASN A 193 10.38 11.09 -1.23
CA ASN A 193 9.32 10.40 -1.96
C ASN A 193 9.22 10.76 -3.46
N SER A 194 10.20 11.47 -4.00
CA SER A 194 10.25 11.74 -5.45
C SER A 194 11.65 12.04 -5.98
N GLY A 195 12.63 12.13 -5.11
CA GLY A 195 14.00 12.50 -5.47
C GLY A 195 15.04 11.42 -5.20
N GLU A 196 14.65 10.31 -4.62
CA GLU A 196 15.53 9.20 -4.26
C GLU A 196 16.32 8.68 -5.46
N TYR A 197 15.69 8.56 -6.63
CA TYR A 197 16.36 8.12 -7.85
C TYR A 197 17.50 9.06 -8.30
N LYS A 198 17.43 10.35 -7.95
CA LYS A 198 18.48 11.33 -8.27
C LYS A 198 19.72 11.14 -7.41
N VAL A 199 19.58 10.51 -6.26
CA VAL A 199 20.70 10.21 -5.35
C VAL A 199 21.59 9.11 -5.93
N MET A 200 21.04 8.25 -6.80
CA MET A 200 21.78 7.18 -7.47
C MET A 200 22.47 7.63 -8.76
N GLY A 201 22.11 8.76 -9.33
CA GLY A 201 22.69 9.34 -10.54
C GLY A 201 23.66 10.43 -10.21
#